data_a36c066b7db455a8277b2007082803c3
#
_entry.id   a36c066b7db455a8277b2007082803c3
#
_cell.length_a   1.000
_cell.length_b   1.000
_cell.length_c   1.000
_cell.angle_alpha   90.00
_cell.angle_beta   90.00
_cell.angle_gamma   90.00
#
_symmetry.space_group_name_H-M   'P 1'
#
loop_
_entity.id
_entity.type
_entity.pdbx_description
1 polymer ?
#
loop_
_entity_poly.entity_id
_entity_poly.type
_entity_poly.pdbx_seq_one_letter_code
_entity_poly.pdbx_strand_id
1 'polypeptide(L)'
;MAENKILITGATGKTGGAAIKTLLQLKVPVRAFVRKTDARSEQLSAQGVEIAQGDLSDFEAVNEALKGITGAYFVYPIEVPGILEATAFFAQAALEQGVGAIVNMSQISARRMAKSHAAQNHWIAERLLDRSGIPVTHLRPTFFAEWLEYFSDSIREKDMFPLPFGDARYAPIAAEDQGRVIAAILNDPAEHAGKIYPLFGPKELTQYEVADILTRVLGRKITYAALDIKDFMEIWKKTGFSAYNHQHIAAVAQDCRDGIFSGTNDLVEKLTGQKPLGMMDYITKNKALFVKADKRNEALSASR
;
A
#
# COMPACT_ATOMS: atom_id res chain seq x y z
N MET A 1 -10.43 21.63 23.38
CA MET A 1 -9.69 21.20 22.16
C MET A 1 -10.53 20.13 21.51
N ALA A 2 -10.73 20.16 20.19
CA ALA A 2 -11.42 19.08 19.51
C ALA A 2 -10.63 17.76 19.73
N GLU A 3 -11.35 16.66 19.91
CA GLU A 3 -10.73 15.34 20.05
C GLU A 3 -9.99 14.98 18.76
N ASN A 4 -8.76 14.50 18.86
CA ASN A 4 -7.96 14.15 17.68
C ASN A 4 -8.55 12.89 17.03
N LYS A 5 -9.41 13.06 16.02
CA LYS A 5 -10.06 11.96 15.28
C LYS A 5 -9.52 11.88 13.86
N ILE A 6 -9.09 10.70 13.44
CA ILE A 6 -8.44 10.47 12.16
C ILE A 6 -9.36 9.70 11.19
N LEU A 7 -9.52 10.24 9.98
CA LEU A 7 -10.15 9.49 8.87
C LEU A 7 -9.11 8.66 8.12
N ILE A 8 -9.44 7.40 7.86
CA ILE A 8 -8.61 6.49 7.04
C ILE A 8 -9.43 6.05 5.82
N THR A 9 -9.02 6.46 4.62
CA THR A 9 -9.51 5.88 3.38
C THR A 9 -8.78 4.58 3.07
N GLY A 10 -9.33 3.72 2.22
CA GLY A 10 -8.74 2.40 1.97
C GLY A 10 -8.59 1.55 3.25
N ALA A 11 -9.47 1.77 4.23
CA ALA A 11 -9.40 1.24 5.59
C ALA A 11 -9.34 -0.30 5.68
N THR A 12 -9.99 -0.99 4.75
CA THR A 12 -9.96 -2.47 4.66
C THR A 12 -8.80 -3.01 3.82
N GLY A 13 -7.95 -2.13 3.30
CA GLY A 13 -6.73 -2.47 2.55
C GLY A 13 -5.51 -2.68 3.45
N LYS A 14 -4.37 -3.03 2.83
CA LYS A 14 -3.12 -3.35 3.54
C LYS A 14 -2.61 -2.18 4.39
N THR A 15 -2.38 -1.02 3.79
CA THR A 15 -1.79 0.16 4.48
C THR A 15 -2.79 0.84 5.41
N GLY A 16 -4.05 1.02 4.97
CA GLY A 16 -5.10 1.60 5.80
C GLY A 16 -5.40 0.75 7.05
N GLY A 17 -5.53 -0.57 6.89
CA GLY A 17 -5.72 -1.49 8.01
C GLY A 17 -4.54 -1.49 8.98
N ALA A 18 -3.30 -1.43 8.48
CA ALA A 18 -2.12 -1.33 9.32
C ALA A 18 -2.05 0.02 10.08
N ALA A 19 -2.43 1.12 9.42
CA ALA A 19 -2.51 2.44 10.06
C ALA A 19 -3.56 2.45 11.17
N ILE A 20 -4.76 1.91 10.91
CA ILE A 20 -5.83 1.78 11.92
C ILE A 20 -5.33 1.00 13.14
N LYS A 21 -4.71 -0.16 12.92
CA LYS A 21 -4.16 -0.98 14.00
C LYS A 21 -3.20 -0.18 14.89
N THR A 22 -2.31 0.60 14.29
CA THR A 22 -1.34 1.40 15.04
C THR A 22 -2.02 2.57 15.77
N LEU A 23 -2.97 3.28 15.12
CA LEU A 23 -3.72 4.37 15.75
C LEU A 23 -4.53 3.89 16.97
N LEU A 24 -5.16 2.72 16.87
CA LEU A 24 -5.88 2.12 18.00
C LEU A 24 -4.95 1.80 19.17
N GLN A 25 -3.72 1.31 18.90
CA GLN A 25 -2.70 1.09 19.95
C GLN A 25 -2.29 2.41 20.63
N LEU A 26 -2.28 3.52 19.87
CA LEU A 26 -2.03 4.87 20.38
C LEU A 26 -3.27 5.49 21.05
N LYS A 27 -4.41 4.79 21.07
CA LYS A 27 -5.70 5.26 21.59
C LYS A 27 -6.24 6.50 20.85
N VAL A 28 -5.90 6.64 19.58
CA VAL A 28 -6.40 7.69 18.71
C VAL A 28 -7.71 7.23 18.09
N PRO A 29 -8.83 7.99 18.24
CA PRO A 29 -10.10 7.69 17.58
C PRO A 29 -9.98 7.66 16.06
N VAL A 30 -10.58 6.65 15.44
CA VAL A 30 -10.49 6.44 13.98
C VAL A 30 -11.88 6.32 13.38
N ARG A 31 -12.08 7.00 12.24
CA ARG A 31 -13.17 6.77 11.30
C ARG A 31 -12.62 6.11 10.05
N ALA A 32 -13.13 4.93 9.69
CA ALA A 32 -12.80 4.19 8.49
C ALA A 32 -13.79 4.55 7.36
N PHE A 33 -13.29 5.12 6.26
CA PHE A 33 -14.08 5.36 5.06
C PHE A 33 -14.03 4.15 4.14
N VAL A 34 -15.17 3.51 3.92
CA VAL A 34 -15.30 2.26 3.17
C VAL A 34 -16.33 2.38 2.07
N ARG A 35 -16.05 1.82 0.89
CA ARG A 35 -16.99 1.87 -0.24
C ARG A 35 -18.27 1.07 0.02
N LYS A 36 -18.14 -0.04 0.74
CA LYS A 36 -19.27 -0.89 1.17
C LYS A 36 -18.97 -1.53 2.51
N THR A 37 -20.00 -1.82 3.25
CA THR A 37 -19.88 -2.62 4.48
C THR A 37 -19.78 -4.10 4.13
N ASP A 38 -18.80 -4.78 4.73
CA ASP A 38 -18.57 -6.22 4.63
C ASP A 38 -17.93 -6.73 5.93
N ALA A 39 -17.65 -8.02 6.02
CA ALA A 39 -17.05 -8.64 7.21
C ALA A 39 -15.76 -7.95 7.68
N ARG A 40 -14.98 -7.33 6.79
CA ARG A 40 -13.75 -6.59 7.15
C ARG A 40 -14.09 -5.29 7.88
N SER A 41 -15.07 -4.53 7.40
CA SER A 41 -15.52 -3.31 8.07
C SER A 41 -16.25 -3.61 9.37
N GLU A 42 -16.97 -4.72 9.47
CA GLU A 42 -17.58 -5.21 10.71
C GLU A 42 -16.52 -5.55 11.77
N GLN A 43 -15.41 -6.17 11.37
CA GLN A 43 -14.27 -6.42 12.25
C GLN A 43 -13.63 -5.12 12.76
N LEU A 44 -13.53 -4.07 11.93
CA LEU A 44 -13.05 -2.76 12.37
C LEU A 44 -14.02 -2.12 13.36
N SER A 45 -15.31 -2.18 13.08
CA SER A 45 -16.37 -1.67 13.99
C SER A 45 -16.33 -2.37 15.36
N ALA A 46 -16.14 -3.70 15.39
CA ALA A 46 -15.99 -4.47 16.62
C ALA A 46 -14.75 -4.06 17.44
N GLN A 47 -13.74 -3.41 16.82
CA GLN A 47 -12.57 -2.85 17.49
C GLN A 47 -12.76 -1.39 17.95
N GLY A 48 -13.96 -0.84 17.80
CA GLY A 48 -14.29 0.55 18.20
C GLY A 48 -14.01 1.59 17.10
N VAL A 49 -13.76 1.16 15.84
CA VAL A 49 -13.60 2.07 14.72
C VAL A 49 -14.96 2.53 14.21
N GLU A 50 -15.15 3.82 14.06
CA GLU A 50 -16.35 4.38 13.41
C GLU A 50 -16.32 4.08 11.92
N ILE A 51 -17.44 3.63 11.35
CA ILE A 51 -17.54 3.31 9.92
C ILE A 51 -18.35 4.38 9.21
N ALA A 52 -17.74 5.02 8.20
CA ALA A 52 -18.41 5.87 7.23
C ALA A 52 -18.42 5.17 5.87
N GLN A 53 -19.59 5.03 5.27
CA GLN A 53 -19.74 4.39 3.97
C GLN A 53 -19.89 5.44 2.87
N GLY A 54 -19.15 5.30 1.77
CA GLY A 54 -19.25 6.15 0.59
C GLY A 54 -18.18 5.82 -0.46
N ASP A 55 -18.25 6.49 -1.60
CA ASP A 55 -17.25 6.40 -2.66
C ASP A 55 -16.41 7.69 -2.70
N LEU A 56 -15.12 7.58 -2.99
CA LEU A 56 -14.23 8.75 -3.15
C LEU A 56 -14.57 9.61 -4.38
N SER A 57 -15.39 9.10 -5.29
CA SER A 57 -15.98 9.84 -6.42
C SER A 57 -17.33 10.49 -6.10
N ASP A 58 -17.80 10.43 -4.86
CA ASP A 58 -18.99 11.10 -4.37
C ASP A 58 -18.59 12.20 -3.38
N PHE A 59 -18.69 13.46 -3.82
CA PHE A 59 -18.28 14.61 -3.03
C PHE A 59 -19.03 14.71 -1.69
N GLU A 60 -20.34 14.53 -1.69
CA GLU A 60 -21.15 14.64 -0.47
C GLU A 60 -20.82 13.53 0.54
N ALA A 61 -20.60 12.29 0.07
CA ALA A 61 -20.18 11.20 0.93
C ALA A 61 -18.81 11.45 1.56
N VAL A 62 -17.86 12.03 0.80
CA VAL A 62 -16.53 12.40 1.30
C VAL A 62 -16.66 13.55 2.31
N ASN A 63 -17.46 14.57 1.99
CA ASN A 63 -17.68 15.74 2.85
C ASN A 63 -18.31 15.32 4.20
N GLU A 64 -19.32 14.47 4.18
CA GLU A 64 -19.95 13.93 5.39
C GLU A 64 -18.95 13.10 6.23
N ALA A 65 -18.14 12.26 5.57
CA ALA A 65 -17.15 11.44 6.24
C ALA A 65 -16.05 12.27 6.95
N LEU A 66 -15.76 13.48 6.47
CA LEU A 66 -14.73 14.36 7.04
C LEU A 66 -15.24 15.25 8.17
N LYS A 67 -16.53 15.27 8.49
CA LYS A 67 -17.06 16.07 9.61
C LYS A 67 -16.43 15.68 10.94
N GLY A 68 -15.85 16.67 11.63
CA GLY A 68 -15.19 16.49 12.94
C GLY A 68 -13.86 15.72 12.89
N ILE A 69 -13.25 15.58 11.70
CA ILE A 69 -11.95 14.96 11.50
C ILE A 69 -10.85 16.02 11.62
N THR A 70 -9.79 15.70 12.35
CA THR A 70 -8.63 16.58 12.54
C THR A 70 -7.47 16.24 11.61
N GLY A 71 -7.33 14.98 11.21
CA GLY A 71 -6.32 14.52 10.28
C GLY A 71 -6.83 13.36 9.43
N ALA A 72 -6.30 13.21 8.22
CA ALA A 72 -6.79 12.17 7.32
C ALA A 72 -5.67 11.47 6.54
N TYR A 73 -5.84 10.17 6.33
CA TYR A 73 -5.06 9.39 5.37
C TYR A 73 -5.84 9.22 4.08
N PHE A 74 -5.26 9.66 2.98
CA PHE A 74 -5.82 9.54 1.65
C PHE A 74 -5.04 8.54 0.82
N VAL A 75 -5.73 7.50 0.32
CA VAL A 75 -5.22 6.54 -0.66
C VAL A 75 -6.32 6.23 -1.67
N TYR A 76 -5.95 6.17 -2.94
CA TYR A 76 -6.83 5.78 -4.04
C TYR A 76 -6.33 4.47 -4.68
N PRO A 77 -7.22 3.54 -5.08
CA PRO A 77 -6.81 2.28 -5.71
C PRO A 77 -6.02 2.51 -7.00
N ILE A 78 -4.82 1.93 -7.10
CA ILE A 78 -3.94 2.12 -8.26
C ILE A 78 -4.40 1.32 -9.50
N GLU A 79 -5.31 0.36 -9.30
CA GLU A 79 -5.82 -0.51 -10.34
C GLU A 79 -6.84 0.17 -11.26
N VAL A 80 -7.39 1.30 -10.84
CA VAL A 80 -8.49 1.98 -11.55
C VAL A 80 -8.18 3.46 -11.78
N PRO A 81 -8.68 4.07 -12.89
CA PRO A 81 -8.60 5.52 -13.09
C PRO A 81 -9.51 6.27 -12.10
N GLY A 82 -9.32 7.59 -11.95
CA GLY A 82 -10.18 8.45 -11.15
C GLY A 82 -9.47 9.16 -9.99
N ILE A 83 -8.18 8.88 -9.74
CA ILE A 83 -7.43 9.50 -8.63
C ILE A 83 -7.48 11.04 -8.64
N LEU A 84 -7.47 11.68 -9.80
CA LEU A 84 -7.46 13.15 -9.89
C LEU A 84 -8.78 13.76 -9.41
N GLU A 85 -9.91 13.19 -9.84
CA GLU A 85 -11.25 13.59 -9.39
C GLU A 85 -11.42 13.34 -7.89
N ALA A 86 -11.10 12.12 -7.44
CA ALA A 86 -11.16 11.76 -6.02
C ALA A 86 -10.26 12.67 -5.16
N THR A 87 -9.08 13.03 -5.66
CA THR A 87 -8.17 13.96 -4.96
C THR A 87 -8.76 15.36 -4.87
N ALA A 88 -9.38 15.86 -5.95
CA ALA A 88 -10.01 17.19 -5.95
C ALA A 88 -11.19 17.24 -4.97
N PHE A 89 -12.05 16.22 -4.97
CA PHE A 89 -13.16 16.10 -4.03
C PHE A 89 -12.68 16.01 -2.59
N PHE A 90 -11.68 15.16 -2.33
CA PHE A 90 -11.13 14.99 -1.00
C PHE A 90 -10.48 16.28 -0.48
N ALA A 91 -9.71 16.97 -1.30
CA ALA A 91 -9.03 18.22 -0.94
C ALA A 91 -10.06 19.33 -0.62
N GLN A 92 -11.08 19.49 -1.46
CA GLN A 92 -12.13 20.50 -1.25
C GLN A 92 -12.94 20.19 0.01
N ALA A 93 -13.41 18.96 0.17
CA ALA A 93 -14.18 18.57 1.36
C ALA A 93 -13.34 18.69 2.65
N ALA A 94 -12.07 18.31 2.61
CA ALA A 94 -11.17 18.46 3.75
C ALA A 94 -10.97 19.94 4.15
N LEU A 95 -10.88 20.84 3.16
CA LEU A 95 -10.80 22.28 3.40
C LEU A 95 -12.10 22.79 4.04
N GLU A 96 -13.27 22.41 3.52
CA GLU A 96 -14.58 22.83 4.06
C GLU A 96 -14.81 22.33 5.48
N GLN A 97 -14.33 21.13 5.81
CA GLN A 97 -14.46 20.53 7.14
C GLN A 97 -13.34 20.95 8.12
N GLY A 98 -12.36 21.76 7.67
CA GLY A 98 -11.28 22.26 8.52
C GLY A 98 -10.29 21.17 8.95
N VAL A 99 -10.04 20.16 8.11
CA VAL A 99 -9.04 19.10 8.36
C VAL A 99 -7.66 19.73 8.48
N GLY A 100 -6.97 19.47 9.59
CA GLY A 100 -5.69 20.10 9.92
C GLY A 100 -4.47 19.47 9.24
N ALA A 101 -4.55 18.21 8.78
CA ALA A 101 -3.45 17.52 8.11
C ALA A 101 -3.92 16.37 7.21
N ILE A 102 -3.21 16.15 6.10
CA ILE A 102 -3.44 15.02 5.21
C ILE A 102 -2.12 14.25 5.02
N VAL A 103 -2.16 12.93 5.19
CA VAL A 103 -1.12 12.02 4.72
C VAL A 103 -1.62 11.36 3.44
N ASN A 104 -0.95 11.64 2.33
CA ASN A 104 -1.30 11.12 1.00
C ASN A 104 -0.40 9.96 0.60
N MET A 105 -0.99 8.82 0.24
CA MET A 105 -0.27 7.71 -0.37
C MET A 105 -0.04 7.97 -1.86
N SER A 106 1.21 8.23 -2.19
CA SER A 106 1.70 8.33 -3.57
C SER A 106 2.50 7.08 -3.94
N GLN A 107 3.51 7.20 -4.77
CA GLN A 107 4.41 6.12 -5.16
C GLN A 107 5.79 6.65 -5.56
N ILE A 108 6.82 5.82 -5.45
CA ILE A 108 8.21 6.22 -5.75
C ILE A 108 8.39 6.67 -7.20
N SER A 109 7.64 6.10 -8.14
CA SER A 109 7.68 6.44 -9.57
C SER A 109 6.89 7.69 -9.94
N ALA A 110 6.22 8.37 -8.98
CA ALA A 110 5.44 9.58 -9.23
C ALA A 110 6.34 10.73 -9.70
N ARG A 111 6.24 11.10 -10.99
CA ARG A 111 6.99 12.18 -11.61
C ARG A 111 6.28 12.72 -12.86
N ARG A 112 6.60 13.97 -13.23
CA ARG A 112 5.98 14.66 -14.36
C ARG A 112 6.08 13.86 -15.67
N MET A 113 7.22 13.24 -15.95
CA MET A 113 7.51 12.50 -17.17
C MET A 113 7.40 10.99 -17.00
N ALA A 114 6.61 10.53 -16.02
CA ALA A 114 6.34 9.10 -15.86
C ALA A 114 5.63 8.55 -17.10
N LYS A 115 6.09 7.40 -17.60
CA LYS A 115 5.42 6.68 -18.70
C LYS A 115 4.14 5.99 -18.21
N SER A 116 4.08 5.63 -16.93
CA SER A 116 2.86 5.14 -16.30
C SER A 116 1.86 6.27 -16.12
N HIS A 117 0.63 6.11 -16.62
CA HIS A 117 -0.46 7.06 -16.41
C HIS A 117 -0.80 7.18 -14.92
N ALA A 118 -0.82 6.07 -14.19
CA ALA A 118 -1.05 6.09 -12.75
C ALA A 118 0.04 6.86 -12.00
N ALA A 119 1.32 6.65 -12.33
CA ALA A 119 2.42 7.37 -11.70
C ALA A 119 2.40 8.88 -12.01
N GLN A 120 2.06 9.26 -13.24
CA GLN A 120 1.89 10.66 -13.61
C GLN A 120 0.70 11.29 -12.88
N ASN A 121 -0.42 10.57 -12.78
CA ASN A 121 -1.61 11.03 -12.07
C ASN A 121 -1.34 11.18 -10.56
N HIS A 122 -0.57 10.30 -9.94
CA HIS A 122 -0.13 10.49 -8.55
C HIS A 122 0.70 11.77 -8.38
N TRP A 123 1.61 12.05 -9.31
CA TRP A 123 2.38 13.30 -9.28
C TRP A 123 1.47 14.54 -9.41
N ILE A 124 0.43 14.49 -10.26
CA ILE A 124 -0.55 15.58 -10.38
C ILE A 124 -1.41 15.68 -9.11
N ALA A 125 -1.85 14.55 -8.55
CA ALA A 125 -2.62 14.49 -7.30
C ALA A 125 -1.87 15.13 -6.13
N GLU A 126 -0.56 14.88 -6.00
CA GLU A 126 0.28 15.57 -5.03
C GLU A 126 0.20 17.09 -5.22
N ARG A 127 0.31 17.58 -6.46
CA ARG A 127 0.24 19.04 -6.76
C ARG A 127 -1.15 19.63 -6.50
N LEU A 128 -2.22 18.86 -6.64
CA LEU A 128 -3.56 19.29 -6.26
C LEU A 128 -3.67 19.44 -4.73
N LEU A 129 -3.20 18.45 -3.99
CA LEU A 129 -3.19 18.50 -2.54
C LEU A 129 -2.30 19.62 -2.01
N ASP A 130 -1.11 19.85 -2.57
CA ASP A 130 -0.23 20.96 -2.19
C ASP A 130 -0.90 22.34 -2.32
N ARG A 131 -1.85 22.48 -3.26
CA ARG A 131 -2.59 23.72 -3.51
C ARG A 131 -3.87 23.86 -2.68
N SER A 132 -4.25 22.85 -1.92
CA SER A 132 -5.46 22.88 -1.09
C SER A 132 -5.38 23.86 0.09
N GLY A 133 -4.19 24.29 0.47
CA GLY A 133 -3.95 25.09 1.66
C GLY A 133 -3.90 24.28 2.96
N ILE A 134 -4.13 22.97 2.90
CA ILE A 134 -4.05 22.07 4.04
C ILE A 134 -2.59 21.55 4.16
N PRO A 135 -2.02 21.40 5.36
CA PRO A 135 -0.74 20.71 5.56
C PRO A 135 -0.79 19.28 5.04
N VAL A 136 0.01 18.95 4.01
CA VAL A 136 0.04 17.62 3.39
C VAL A 136 1.42 17.00 3.51
N THR A 137 1.46 15.69 3.79
CA THR A 137 2.66 14.85 3.70
C THR A 137 2.45 13.79 2.64
N HIS A 138 3.36 13.68 1.67
CA HIS A 138 3.29 12.66 0.62
C HIS A 138 4.22 11.48 0.94
N LEU A 139 3.66 10.28 0.96
CA LEU A 139 4.42 9.05 1.09
C LEU A 139 4.66 8.44 -0.30
N ARG A 140 5.90 8.17 -0.64
CA ARG A 140 6.31 7.56 -1.90
C ARG A 140 7.00 6.21 -1.66
N PRO A 141 6.24 5.15 -1.37
CA PRO A 141 6.81 3.83 -1.16
C PRO A 141 7.38 3.23 -2.45
N THR A 142 8.39 2.39 -2.28
CA THR A 142 8.84 1.41 -3.27
C THR A 142 7.84 0.26 -3.38
N PHE A 143 8.15 -0.81 -4.11
CA PHE A 143 7.30 -1.99 -4.17
C PHE A 143 7.07 -2.59 -2.78
N PHE A 144 5.83 -3.01 -2.53
CA PHE A 144 5.45 -3.64 -1.27
C PHE A 144 5.97 -5.08 -1.19
N ALA A 145 6.31 -5.53 0.00
CA ALA A 145 6.62 -6.92 0.26
C ALA A 145 5.43 -7.83 -0.10
N GLU A 146 4.22 -7.32 0.05
CA GLU A 146 2.94 -7.96 -0.28
C GLU A 146 2.78 -8.31 -1.77
N TRP A 147 3.65 -7.81 -2.66
CA TRP A 147 3.65 -8.24 -4.06
C TRP A 147 3.87 -9.75 -4.23
N LEU A 148 4.56 -10.40 -3.30
CA LEU A 148 4.71 -11.86 -3.31
C LEU A 148 3.38 -12.60 -3.16
N GLU A 149 2.36 -11.99 -2.56
CA GLU A 149 1.05 -12.60 -2.37
C GLU A 149 0.34 -12.90 -3.69
N TYR A 150 0.55 -12.05 -4.73
CA TYR A 150 0.01 -12.28 -6.07
C TYR A 150 0.55 -13.58 -6.71
N PHE A 151 1.68 -14.05 -6.25
CA PHE A 151 2.35 -15.25 -6.76
C PHE A 151 2.32 -16.41 -5.75
N SER A 152 1.55 -16.29 -4.68
CA SER A 152 1.48 -17.31 -3.63
C SER A 152 1.11 -18.70 -4.17
N ASP A 153 0.15 -18.78 -5.09
CA ASP A 153 -0.22 -20.04 -5.73
C ASP A 153 0.92 -20.64 -6.58
N SER A 154 1.61 -19.80 -7.34
CA SER A 154 2.75 -20.23 -8.14
C SER A 154 3.91 -20.70 -7.25
N ILE A 155 4.16 -19.99 -6.14
CA ILE A 155 5.16 -20.37 -5.14
C ILE A 155 4.79 -21.71 -4.48
N ARG A 156 3.50 -21.90 -4.13
CA ARG A 156 3.01 -23.14 -3.50
C ARG A 156 3.11 -24.34 -4.43
N GLU A 157 2.58 -24.20 -5.64
CA GLU A 157 2.32 -25.33 -6.51
C GLU A 157 3.48 -25.60 -7.46
N LYS A 158 4.21 -24.56 -7.90
CA LYS A 158 5.24 -24.66 -8.94
C LYS A 158 6.65 -24.35 -8.44
N ASP A 159 6.80 -24.03 -7.16
CA ASP A 159 8.09 -23.67 -6.55
C ASP A 159 8.79 -22.49 -7.25
N MET A 160 8.02 -21.55 -7.84
CA MET A 160 8.54 -20.42 -8.58
C MET A 160 7.61 -19.22 -8.57
N PHE A 161 8.15 -18.04 -8.88
CA PHE A 161 7.36 -16.83 -9.16
C PHE A 161 7.95 -16.07 -10.35
N PRO A 162 7.11 -15.59 -11.28
CA PRO A 162 7.54 -14.77 -12.40
C PRO A 162 7.44 -13.29 -12.08
N LEU A 163 8.47 -12.49 -12.43
CA LEU A 163 8.39 -11.02 -12.44
C LEU A 163 9.26 -10.47 -13.58
N PRO A 164 8.94 -9.25 -14.10
CA PRO A 164 9.65 -8.69 -15.25
C PRO A 164 10.77 -7.73 -14.82
N PHE A 165 11.42 -7.95 -13.67
CA PHE A 165 12.35 -6.97 -13.08
C PHE A 165 13.82 -7.26 -13.43
N GLY A 166 14.13 -8.39 -14.08
CA GLY A 166 15.52 -8.78 -14.40
C GLY A 166 16.39 -8.79 -13.13
N ASP A 167 17.54 -8.16 -13.20
CA ASP A 167 18.50 -8.02 -12.09
C ASP A 167 18.30 -6.73 -11.26
N ALA A 168 17.21 -6.00 -11.49
CA ALA A 168 16.94 -4.76 -10.77
C ALA A 168 16.91 -4.98 -9.25
N ARG A 169 17.42 -3.99 -8.53
CA ARG A 169 17.45 -3.98 -7.07
C ARG A 169 16.49 -2.93 -6.53
N TYR A 170 15.76 -3.27 -5.49
CA TYR A 170 14.96 -2.35 -4.71
C TYR A 170 14.78 -2.91 -3.29
N ALA A 171 14.40 -2.05 -2.36
CA ALA A 171 14.19 -2.41 -0.97
C ALA A 171 12.68 -2.57 -0.70
N PRO A 172 12.10 -3.79 -0.78
CA PRO A 172 10.68 -4.02 -0.55
C PRO A 172 10.26 -3.52 0.84
N ILE A 173 9.14 -2.78 0.90
CA ILE A 173 8.60 -2.26 2.15
C ILE A 173 7.29 -2.95 2.51
N ALA A 174 7.12 -3.36 3.77
CA ALA A 174 5.88 -3.96 4.24
C ALA A 174 4.78 -2.90 4.46
N ALA A 175 3.54 -3.26 4.20
CA ALA A 175 2.39 -2.39 4.48
C ALA A 175 2.26 -2.07 5.98
N GLU A 176 2.72 -2.96 6.85
CA GLU A 176 2.77 -2.75 8.30
C GLU A 176 3.68 -1.56 8.66
N ASP A 177 4.84 -1.45 8.02
CA ASP A 177 5.77 -0.33 8.23
C ASP A 177 5.17 0.99 7.75
N GLN A 178 4.53 0.96 6.59
CA GLN A 178 3.83 2.12 6.05
C GLN A 178 2.69 2.56 6.97
N GLY A 179 1.93 1.61 7.52
CA GLY A 179 0.87 1.90 8.49
C GLY A 179 1.40 2.58 9.76
N ARG A 180 2.56 2.14 10.26
CA ARG A 180 3.23 2.80 11.39
C ARG A 180 3.65 4.23 11.07
N VAL A 181 4.22 4.46 9.88
CA VAL A 181 4.60 5.79 9.40
C VAL A 181 3.38 6.70 9.26
N ILE A 182 2.29 6.21 8.65
CA ILE A 182 1.03 6.96 8.53
C ILE A 182 0.52 7.38 9.90
N ALA A 183 0.46 6.45 10.86
CA ALA A 183 -0.02 6.71 12.20
C ALA A 183 0.89 7.68 12.96
N ALA A 184 2.20 7.56 12.85
CA ALA A 184 3.16 8.46 13.49
C ALA A 184 2.98 9.91 13.00
N ILE A 185 2.88 10.11 11.68
CA ILE A 185 2.70 11.44 11.08
C ILE A 185 1.33 12.04 11.48
N LEU A 186 0.24 11.27 11.44
CA LEU A 186 -1.10 11.76 11.80
C LEU A 186 -1.24 12.06 13.30
N ASN A 187 -0.45 11.39 14.15
CA ASN A 187 -0.43 11.65 15.58
C ASN A 187 0.30 12.96 15.94
N ASP A 188 1.30 13.36 15.15
CA ASP A 188 2.04 14.64 15.30
C ASP A 188 2.40 15.21 13.92
N PRO A 189 1.44 15.85 13.21
CA PRO A 189 1.62 16.21 11.81
C PRO A 189 2.46 17.47 11.56
N ALA A 190 2.72 18.29 12.57
CA ALA A 190 3.29 19.64 12.37
C ALA A 190 4.66 19.62 11.68
N GLU A 191 5.55 18.74 12.13
CA GLU A 191 6.93 18.59 11.61
C GLU A 191 6.98 17.98 10.19
N HIS A 192 5.85 17.43 9.70
CA HIS A 192 5.77 16.66 8.46
C HIS A 192 5.09 17.41 7.31
N ALA A 193 4.53 18.56 7.59
CA ALA A 193 3.83 19.40 6.60
C ALA A 193 4.74 19.75 5.41
N GLY A 194 4.25 19.54 4.20
CA GLY A 194 4.98 19.79 2.95
C GLY A 194 6.11 18.82 2.64
N LYS A 195 6.28 17.75 3.42
CA LYS A 195 7.33 16.76 3.18
C LYS A 195 6.89 15.70 2.17
N ILE A 196 7.88 15.22 1.41
CA ILE A 196 7.77 14.04 0.56
C ILE A 196 8.73 12.99 1.11
N TYR A 197 8.19 11.87 1.54
CA TYR A 197 8.96 10.78 2.13
C TYR A 197 9.02 9.57 1.21
N PRO A 198 10.18 9.32 0.55
CA PRO A 198 10.41 8.04 -0.10
C PRO A 198 10.55 6.96 0.96
N LEU A 199 9.73 5.92 0.88
CA LEU A 199 9.72 4.84 1.86
C LEU A 199 10.30 3.56 1.27
N PHE A 200 11.31 3.03 1.95
CA PHE A 200 12.03 1.83 1.58
C PHE A 200 12.03 0.81 2.72
N GLY A 201 12.14 -0.46 2.37
CA GLY A 201 12.52 -1.50 3.31
C GLY A 201 13.99 -1.37 3.73
N PRO A 202 14.47 -2.25 4.63
CA PRO A 202 15.77 -2.11 5.25
C PRO A 202 16.96 -2.45 4.33
N LYS A 203 16.71 -3.15 3.22
CA LYS A 203 17.77 -3.65 2.34
C LYS A 203 17.30 -3.81 0.90
N GLU A 204 18.11 -3.35 -0.04
CA GLU A 204 17.91 -3.65 -1.46
C GLU A 204 18.17 -5.12 -1.76
N LEU A 205 17.26 -5.72 -2.51
CA LEU A 205 17.33 -7.12 -2.96
C LEU A 205 17.01 -7.22 -4.44
N THR A 206 17.66 -8.14 -5.12
CA THR A 206 17.19 -8.67 -6.39
C THR A 206 16.09 -9.70 -6.14
N GLN A 207 15.33 -10.05 -7.17
CA GLN A 207 14.33 -11.12 -7.04
C GLN A 207 14.97 -12.51 -6.88
N TYR A 208 16.20 -12.69 -7.32
CA TYR A 208 17.00 -13.92 -7.04
C TYR A 208 17.28 -14.03 -5.53
N GLU A 209 17.71 -12.94 -4.87
CA GLU A 209 17.91 -12.94 -3.42
C GLU A 209 16.59 -13.15 -2.65
N VAL A 210 15.46 -12.65 -3.15
CA VAL A 210 14.14 -12.94 -2.58
C VAL A 210 13.79 -14.44 -2.72
N ALA A 211 14.09 -15.05 -3.87
CA ALA A 211 13.91 -16.49 -4.07
C ALA A 211 14.79 -17.34 -3.12
N ASP A 212 16.02 -16.88 -2.84
CA ASP A 212 16.89 -17.54 -1.87
C ASP A 212 16.33 -17.41 -0.44
N ILE A 213 15.74 -16.28 -0.09
CA ILE A 213 15.07 -16.10 1.21
C ILE A 213 13.87 -17.03 1.32
N LEU A 214 13.00 -17.10 0.29
CA LEU A 214 11.88 -18.04 0.23
C LEU A 214 12.36 -19.49 0.37
N THR A 215 13.43 -19.85 -0.32
CA THR A 215 14.05 -21.20 -0.26
C THR A 215 14.42 -21.55 1.19
N ARG A 216 15.09 -20.64 1.90
CA ARG A 216 15.50 -20.86 3.31
C ARG A 216 14.29 -21.00 4.25
N VAL A 217 13.31 -20.08 4.15
CA VAL A 217 12.15 -20.08 5.04
C VAL A 217 11.23 -21.28 4.79
N LEU A 218 11.05 -21.67 3.52
CA LEU A 218 10.14 -22.76 3.15
C LEU A 218 10.81 -24.14 3.19
N GLY A 219 12.15 -24.20 3.26
CA GLY A 219 12.91 -25.46 3.30
C GLY A 219 12.85 -26.25 1.99
N ARG A 220 12.57 -25.59 0.85
CA ARG A 220 12.48 -26.17 -0.49
C ARG A 220 12.92 -25.15 -1.53
N LYS A 221 13.51 -25.60 -2.63
CA LYS A 221 14.03 -24.70 -3.67
C LYS A 221 12.89 -23.88 -4.30
N ILE A 222 13.00 -22.56 -4.23
CA ILE A 222 12.12 -21.64 -4.94
C ILE A 222 12.97 -20.91 -5.99
N THR A 223 12.39 -20.71 -7.18
CA THR A 223 13.08 -20.08 -8.31
C THR A 223 12.38 -18.80 -8.73
N TYR A 224 13.15 -17.76 -8.95
CA TYR A 224 12.67 -16.56 -9.65
C TYR A 224 12.75 -16.79 -11.16
N ALA A 225 11.63 -16.64 -11.86
CA ALA A 225 11.59 -16.63 -13.32
C ALA A 225 11.64 -15.18 -13.81
N ALA A 226 12.83 -14.72 -14.22
CA ALA A 226 12.99 -13.42 -14.85
C ALA A 226 12.37 -13.43 -16.25
N LEU A 227 11.25 -12.76 -16.44
CA LEU A 227 10.58 -12.64 -17.72
C LEU A 227 10.88 -11.30 -18.40
N ASP A 228 10.79 -11.28 -19.72
CA ASP A 228 10.66 -10.00 -20.43
C ASP A 228 9.32 -9.35 -20.10
N ILE A 229 9.28 -8.00 -20.15
CA ILE A 229 8.06 -7.25 -19.82
C ILE A 229 6.89 -7.71 -20.71
N LYS A 230 7.14 -7.94 -22.00
CA LYS A 230 6.12 -8.41 -22.93
C LYS A 230 5.54 -9.76 -22.50
N ASP A 231 6.40 -10.73 -22.19
CA ASP A 231 5.98 -12.10 -21.82
C ASP A 231 5.26 -12.11 -20.47
N PHE A 232 5.73 -11.30 -19.51
CA PHE A 232 5.05 -11.12 -18.24
C PHE A 232 3.65 -10.53 -18.45
N MET A 233 3.49 -9.53 -19.32
CA MET A 233 2.19 -8.90 -19.56
C MET A 233 1.19 -9.87 -20.21
N GLU A 234 1.60 -10.88 -20.97
CA GLU A 234 0.70 -11.93 -21.47
C GLU A 234 0.12 -12.81 -20.34
N ILE A 235 0.87 -12.97 -19.25
CA ILE A 235 0.40 -13.63 -18.03
C ILE A 235 -0.50 -12.68 -17.23
N TRP A 236 -0.04 -11.42 -17.03
CA TRP A 236 -0.72 -10.44 -16.19
C TRP A 236 -2.11 -10.06 -16.72
N LYS A 237 -2.27 -9.96 -18.03
CA LYS A 237 -3.59 -9.71 -18.67
C LYS A 237 -4.65 -10.75 -18.34
N LYS A 238 -4.24 -11.97 -17.93
CA LYS A 238 -5.17 -13.03 -17.53
C LYS A 238 -5.68 -12.90 -16.10
N THR A 239 -5.16 -11.97 -15.31
CA THR A 239 -5.54 -11.78 -13.90
C THR A 239 -6.85 -11.00 -13.71
N GLY A 240 -7.48 -10.48 -14.77
CA GLY A 240 -8.73 -9.74 -14.71
C GLY A 240 -8.60 -8.25 -14.33
N PHE A 241 -7.38 -7.74 -14.14
CA PHE A 241 -7.14 -6.31 -13.95
C PHE A 241 -7.47 -5.49 -15.20
N SER A 242 -7.71 -4.19 -15.03
CA SER A 242 -8.06 -3.27 -16.10
C SER A 242 -6.90 -2.98 -17.05
N ALA A 243 -7.20 -2.46 -18.26
CA ALA A 243 -6.18 -1.96 -19.17
C ALA A 243 -5.33 -0.82 -18.56
N TYR A 244 -5.90 -0.04 -17.66
CA TYR A 244 -5.20 1.00 -16.91
C TYR A 244 -4.12 0.40 -16.00
N ASN A 245 -4.47 -0.67 -15.25
CA ASN A 245 -3.49 -1.39 -14.45
C ASN A 245 -2.41 -2.05 -15.32
N HIS A 246 -2.79 -2.66 -16.45
CA HIS A 246 -1.82 -3.28 -17.36
C HIS A 246 -0.79 -2.26 -17.88
N GLN A 247 -1.23 -1.06 -18.25
CA GLN A 247 -0.33 0.02 -18.68
C GLN A 247 0.60 0.46 -17.54
N HIS A 248 0.05 0.59 -16.33
CA HIS A 248 0.83 0.91 -15.15
C HIS A 248 1.92 -0.12 -14.87
N ILE A 249 1.56 -1.40 -14.79
CA ILE A 249 2.49 -2.48 -14.47
C ILE A 249 3.62 -2.61 -15.51
N ALA A 250 3.29 -2.50 -16.80
CA ALA A 250 4.32 -2.52 -17.85
C ALA A 250 5.31 -1.36 -17.70
N ALA A 251 4.81 -0.15 -17.41
CA ALA A 251 5.65 1.04 -17.29
C ALA A 251 6.51 1.01 -16.02
N VAL A 252 5.96 0.59 -14.86
CA VAL A 252 6.75 0.53 -13.62
C VAL A 252 7.72 -0.64 -13.60
N ALA A 253 7.47 -1.71 -14.37
CA ALA A 253 8.46 -2.76 -14.61
C ALA A 253 9.71 -2.20 -15.30
N GLN A 254 9.52 -1.33 -16.29
CA GLN A 254 10.65 -0.62 -16.92
C GLN A 254 11.31 0.36 -15.94
N ASP A 255 10.53 1.14 -15.19
CA ASP A 255 11.05 2.03 -14.15
C ASP A 255 11.89 1.28 -13.11
N CYS A 256 11.50 0.05 -12.76
CA CYS A 256 12.28 -0.82 -11.86
C CYS A 256 13.63 -1.20 -12.48
N ARG A 257 13.64 -1.62 -13.75
CA ARG A 257 14.86 -1.94 -14.51
C ARG A 257 15.78 -0.72 -14.66
N ASP A 258 15.19 0.46 -14.80
CA ASP A 258 15.90 1.74 -14.92
C ASP A 258 16.40 2.29 -13.56
N GLY A 259 16.18 1.57 -12.45
CA GLY A 259 16.67 1.92 -11.12
C GLY A 259 15.84 2.98 -10.37
N ILE A 260 14.64 3.36 -10.86
CA ILE A 260 13.77 4.34 -10.17
C ILE A 260 13.34 3.86 -8.78
N PHE A 261 13.28 2.55 -8.58
CA PHE A 261 12.90 1.93 -7.31
C PHE A 261 14.09 1.63 -6.38
N SER A 262 15.31 1.90 -6.82
CA SER A 262 16.53 1.66 -6.04
C SER A 262 16.67 2.66 -4.89
N GLY A 263 17.36 2.24 -3.84
CA GLY A 263 17.67 3.05 -2.67
C GLY A 263 17.23 2.40 -1.37
N THR A 264 17.78 2.94 -0.30
CA THR A 264 17.40 2.68 1.10
C THR A 264 17.48 3.98 1.88
N ASN A 265 16.76 4.06 2.99
CA ASN A 265 16.92 5.12 3.98
C ASN A 265 16.50 4.64 5.37
N ASP A 266 16.61 5.50 6.35
CA ASP A 266 16.25 5.25 7.74
C ASP A 266 14.95 5.92 8.18
N LEU A 267 14.14 6.41 7.22
CA LEU A 267 12.92 7.18 7.50
C LEU A 267 11.90 6.38 8.32
N VAL A 268 11.69 5.10 8.03
CA VAL A 268 10.77 4.28 8.82
C VAL A 268 11.20 4.24 10.28
N GLU A 269 12.49 3.97 10.55
CA GLU A 269 13.02 3.93 11.92
C GLU A 269 12.96 5.32 12.59
N LYS A 270 13.32 6.38 11.88
CA LYS A 270 13.28 7.76 12.39
C LYS A 270 11.87 8.22 12.76
N LEU A 271 10.88 7.90 11.94
CA LEU A 271 9.50 8.34 12.14
C LEU A 271 8.74 7.46 13.15
N THR A 272 9.12 6.20 13.29
CA THR A 272 8.35 5.24 14.10
C THR A 272 9.08 4.74 15.34
N GLY A 273 10.38 5.01 15.46
CA GLY A 273 11.26 4.44 16.50
C GLY A 273 11.52 2.94 16.32
N GLN A 274 11.07 2.33 15.21
CA GLN A 274 11.21 0.90 14.94
C GLN A 274 11.80 0.66 13.56
N LYS A 275 12.72 -0.30 13.46
CA LYS A 275 13.29 -0.71 12.17
C LYS A 275 12.19 -1.26 11.23
N PRO A 276 12.32 -1.03 9.92
CA PRO A 276 11.43 -1.64 8.94
C PRO A 276 11.62 -3.17 8.90
N LEU A 277 10.53 -3.88 8.59
CA LEU A 277 10.50 -5.33 8.48
C LEU A 277 11.31 -5.79 7.26
N GLY A 278 12.26 -6.68 7.47
CA GLY A 278 13.02 -7.30 6.38
C GLY A 278 12.22 -8.40 5.65
N MET A 279 12.60 -8.70 4.41
CA MET A 279 11.93 -9.77 3.62
C MET A 279 11.97 -11.14 4.29
N MET A 280 13.05 -11.46 5.04
CA MET A 280 13.13 -12.72 5.79
C MET A 280 12.01 -12.78 6.85
N ASP A 281 11.86 -11.71 7.63
CA ASP A 281 10.87 -11.64 8.70
C ASP A 281 9.45 -11.59 8.12
N TYR A 282 9.25 -10.81 7.02
CA TYR A 282 7.98 -10.75 6.31
C TYR A 282 7.54 -12.15 5.83
N ILE A 283 8.42 -12.88 5.14
CA ILE A 283 8.10 -14.22 4.62
C ILE A 283 7.89 -15.21 5.77
N THR A 284 8.67 -15.12 6.85
CA THR A 284 8.51 -15.97 8.03
C THR A 284 7.16 -15.75 8.70
N LYS A 285 6.77 -14.49 8.90
CA LYS A 285 5.48 -14.09 9.46
C LYS A 285 4.29 -14.57 8.63
N ASN A 286 4.44 -14.54 7.31
CA ASN A 286 3.40 -14.88 6.35
C ASN A 286 3.62 -16.27 5.70
N LYS A 287 4.41 -17.14 6.33
CA LYS A 287 4.80 -18.44 5.77
C LYS A 287 3.61 -19.29 5.31
N ALA A 288 2.48 -19.23 6.02
CA ALA A 288 1.27 -19.97 5.67
C ALA A 288 0.75 -19.68 4.26
N LEU A 289 1.00 -18.48 3.70
CA LEU A 289 0.60 -18.13 2.33
C LEU A 289 1.38 -18.91 1.27
N PHE A 290 2.58 -19.40 1.59
CA PHE A 290 3.54 -19.95 0.63
C PHE A 290 3.80 -21.45 0.79
N VAL A 291 3.23 -22.12 1.83
CA VAL A 291 3.36 -23.57 2.04
C VAL A 291 2.28 -24.32 1.26
N LYS A 292 2.61 -25.51 0.76
CA LYS A 292 1.63 -26.42 0.14
C LYS A 292 0.60 -26.83 1.18
N ALA A 293 -0.68 -26.89 0.76
CA ALA A 293 -1.73 -27.45 1.62
C ALA A 293 -1.36 -28.90 2.01
N ASP A 294 -1.50 -29.24 3.27
CA ASP A 294 -1.24 -30.59 3.73
C ASP A 294 -2.41 -31.49 3.28
N LYS A 295 -2.18 -32.29 2.23
CA LYS A 295 -3.19 -33.21 1.64
C LYS A 295 -3.81 -34.18 2.67
N ARG A 296 -3.22 -34.32 3.87
CA ARG A 296 -3.79 -35.14 4.95
C ARG A 296 -5.04 -34.50 5.57
N ASN A 297 -5.16 -33.18 5.58
CA ASN A 297 -6.32 -32.51 6.15
C ASN A 297 -7.52 -32.42 5.18
N GLU A 298 -7.31 -32.44 3.86
CA GLU A 298 -8.40 -32.50 2.89
C GLU A 298 -9.11 -33.86 2.89
N ALA A 299 -8.38 -34.95 3.08
CA ALA A 299 -8.98 -36.28 3.17
C ALA A 299 -9.85 -36.48 4.43
N LEU A 300 -9.54 -35.76 5.52
CA LEU A 300 -10.32 -35.80 6.75
C LEU A 300 -11.58 -34.91 6.71
N SER A 301 -11.61 -33.87 5.88
CA SER A 301 -12.80 -33.02 5.70
C SER A 301 -13.77 -33.57 4.65
N ALA A 302 -13.31 -34.40 3.71
CA ALA A 302 -14.15 -35.08 2.73
C ALA A 302 -14.81 -36.39 3.24
N SER A 303 -14.43 -36.83 4.46
CA SER A 303 -14.97 -38.00 5.10
C SER A 303 -15.93 -37.71 6.27
N ARG A 304 -16.37 -36.48 6.40
CA ARG A 304 -17.44 -36.02 7.29
C ARG A 304 -18.56 -35.37 6.50
#